data_bccd3643392db27e91b40053a92ec066
#
_entry.id   bccd3643392db27e91b40053a92ec066
#
_cell.length_a   1.000
_cell.length_b   1.000
_cell.length_c   1.000
_cell.angle_alpha   90.00
_cell.angle_beta   90.00
_cell.angle_gamma   90.00
#
_symmetry.space_group_name_H-M   'P 1'
#
loop_
_entity.id
_entity.type
_entity.pdbx_description
1 polymer ?
#
loop_
_entity_poly.entity_id
_entity_poly.type
_entity_poly.pdbx_seq_one_letter_code
_entity_poly.pdbx_strand_id
1 'polypeptide(L)'
;MYPALAVLQTMQNKAEVLWVGGEGGMESQLVARANVPFKTIPAAGIHGVGLKSLPGNIIRLVRGFFASRRILHEFNPDVMFFTGGYVAVPIAMAGKRVPMVLYVPDIEPALALKTLARFADKIAVTSPDSFRYFKHPDRLVLTGYPTRPELAKWTRSAGRRTLGLSEDLPVLLVFGGSKGARSINEAVLGNLPTLLERVQIVHISGELDWPRVEARAKEITGVQSNRYHVFPYLHDEMGAALAAADLVISRAGASALGEYPLFGLPAVLVPYPYAWRYQKVNADTLVQQGAAIMLEDDKLSNQIVLVVSDLLGQPIKLASMRNAMQRLSRPEAASEIANQLFALCQERS
;
A
#
# COMPACT_ATOMS: atom_id res chain seq x y z
N MET A 1 -4.78 -6.00 0.89
CA MET A 1 -6.19 -5.83 0.51
C MET A 1 -6.34 -5.08 -0.81
N TYR A 2 -5.95 -3.81 -0.94
CA TYR A 2 -6.05 -3.06 -2.20
C TYR A 2 -5.44 -3.76 -3.43
N PRO A 3 -4.26 -4.42 -3.33
CA PRO A 3 -3.74 -5.22 -4.44
C PRO A 3 -4.70 -6.30 -4.93
N ALA A 4 -5.34 -7.02 -4.00
CA ALA A 4 -6.29 -8.07 -4.38
C ALA A 4 -7.56 -7.49 -5.03
N LEU A 5 -8.05 -6.33 -4.56
CA LEU A 5 -9.18 -5.64 -5.18
C LEU A 5 -8.83 -5.13 -6.59
N ALA A 6 -7.61 -4.63 -6.78
CA ALA A 6 -7.16 -4.21 -8.11
C ALA A 6 -7.11 -5.38 -9.10
N VAL A 7 -6.59 -6.54 -8.68
CA VAL A 7 -6.59 -7.77 -9.50
C VAL A 7 -8.02 -8.21 -9.78
N LEU A 8 -8.90 -8.21 -8.78
CA LEU A 8 -10.31 -8.56 -8.91
C LEU A 8 -11.01 -7.71 -9.98
N GLN A 9 -10.77 -6.39 -9.99
CA GLN A 9 -11.37 -5.49 -10.98
C GLN A 9 -10.95 -5.83 -12.42
N THR A 10 -9.73 -6.33 -12.64
CA THR A 10 -9.28 -6.77 -13.97
C THR A 10 -9.91 -8.10 -14.41
N MET A 11 -10.42 -8.88 -13.45
CA MET A 11 -11.06 -10.17 -13.68
C MET A 11 -12.60 -10.08 -13.84
N GLN A 12 -13.19 -8.88 -13.71
CA GLN A 12 -14.65 -8.68 -13.73
C GLN A 12 -15.32 -9.46 -14.86
N ASN A 13 -16.36 -10.24 -14.50
CA ASN A 13 -17.16 -11.09 -15.41
C ASN A 13 -16.42 -12.25 -16.12
N LYS A 14 -15.16 -12.54 -15.74
CA LYS A 14 -14.38 -13.64 -16.32
C LYS A 14 -14.22 -14.83 -15.37
N ALA A 15 -14.54 -14.66 -14.09
CA ALA A 15 -14.41 -15.69 -13.07
C ALA A 15 -15.43 -15.49 -11.95
N GLU A 16 -15.92 -16.59 -11.38
CA GLU A 16 -16.61 -16.56 -10.09
C GLU A 16 -15.59 -16.43 -8.97
N VAL A 17 -15.81 -15.50 -8.04
CA VAL A 17 -14.85 -15.19 -6.97
C VAL A 17 -15.51 -15.31 -5.60
N LEU A 18 -14.84 -16.02 -4.70
CA LEU A 18 -15.18 -16.07 -3.29
C LEU A 18 -14.03 -15.47 -2.47
N TRP A 19 -14.31 -14.44 -1.69
CA TRP A 19 -13.33 -13.89 -0.76
C TRP A 19 -13.43 -14.57 0.60
N VAL A 20 -12.29 -15.01 1.13
CA VAL A 20 -12.22 -15.60 2.47
C VAL A 20 -11.34 -14.74 3.37
N GLY A 21 -11.92 -14.24 4.46
CA GLY A 21 -11.26 -13.38 5.45
C GLY A 21 -11.26 -13.96 6.85
N GLY A 22 -10.66 -13.23 7.80
CA GLY A 22 -10.69 -13.57 9.22
C GLY A 22 -11.96 -13.08 9.91
N GLU A 23 -12.42 -13.82 10.92
CA GLU A 23 -13.48 -13.35 11.81
C GLU A 23 -13.08 -12.02 12.47
N GLY A 24 -13.94 -10.98 12.38
CA GLY A 24 -13.68 -9.65 12.93
C GLY A 24 -12.65 -8.82 12.15
N GLY A 25 -12.27 -9.25 10.94
CA GLY A 25 -11.35 -8.50 10.07
C GLY A 25 -11.99 -7.23 9.50
N MET A 26 -11.19 -6.18 9.35
CA MET A 26 -11.63 -4.90 8.74
C MET A 26 -11.91 -5.04 7.24
N GLU A 27 -11.50 -6.13 6.62
CA GLU A 27 -11.65 -6.39 5.19
C GLU A 27 -13.12 -6.53 4.75
N SER A 28 -14.01 -6.96 5.65
CA SER A 28 -15.42 -7.22 5.34
C SER A 28 -16.14 -6.01 4.71
N GLN A 29 -15.88 -4.81 5.22
CA GLN A 29 -16.51 -3.59 4.70
C GLN A 29 -16.03 -3.23 3.28
N LEU A 30 -14.74 -3.41 2.99
CA LEU A 30 -14.18 -3.10 1.67
C LEU A 30 -14.59 -4.14 0.63
N VAL A 31 -14.66 -5.42 1.01
CA VAL A 31 -15.11 -6.51 0.14
C VAL A 31 -16.61 -6.38 -0.16
N ALA A 32 -17.42 -5.99 0.83
CA ALA A 32 -18.85 -5.72 0.63
C ALA A 32 -19.10 -4.61 -0.41
N ARG A 33 -18.28 -3.54 -0.41
CA ARG A 33 -18.36 -2.49 -1.45
C ARG A 33 -18.04 -2.99 -2.85
N ALA A 34 -17.22 -4.05 -2.95
CA ALA A 34 -16.87 -4.67 -4.23
C ALA A 34 -17.91 -5.70 -4.71
N ASN A 35 -19.02 -5.91 -3.97
CA ASN A 35 -20.07 -6.89 -4.25
C ASN A 35 -19.54 -8.33 -4.45
N VAL A 36 -18.51 -8.72 -3.69
CA VAL A 36 -17.94 -10.08 -3.76
C VAL A 36 -18.49 -10.93 -2.63
N PRO A 37 -18.92 -12.18 -2.90
CA PRO A 37 -19.26 -13.15 -1.86
C PRO A 37 -18.12 -13.30 -0.84
N PHE A 38 -18.46 -13.21 0.46
CA PHE A 38 -17.50 -13.19 1.54
C PHE A 38 -17.81 -14.26 2.58
N LYS A 39 -16.81 -15.11 2.88
CA LYS A 39 -16.85 -16.06 3.99
C LYS A 39 -15.74 -15.78 4.98
N THR A 40 -15.95 -16.12 6.25
CA THR A 40 -14.95 -15.96 7.30
C THR A 40 -14.49 -17.29 7.84
N ILE A 41 -13.24 -17.31 8.31
CA ILE A 41 -12.70 -18.45 9.07
C ILE A 41 -12.07 -17.95 10.38
N PRO A 42 -12.08 -18.77 11.43
CA PRO A 42 -11.30 -18.51 12.63
C PRO A 42 -9.81 -18.52 12.28
N ALA A 43 -9.11 -17.45 12.58
CA ALA A 43 -7.66 -17.37 12.35
C ALA A 43 -7.00 -16.49 13.41
N ALA A 44 -5.73 -16.76 13.69
CA ALA A 44 -4.92 -15.95 14.60
C ALA A 44 -3.44 -16.01 14.22
N GLY A 45 -2.72 -14.91 14.48
CA GLY A 45 -1.27 -14.90 14.33
C GLY A 45 -0.58 -15.72 15.41
N ILE A 46 0.52 -16.41 15.06
CA ILE A 46 1.34 -17.16 15.99
C ILE A 46 2.59 -16.37 16.40
N HIS A 47 3.08 -15.50 15.52
CA HIS A 47 4.30 -14.73 15.77
C HIS A 47 4.00 -13.42 16.50
N GLY A 48 4.86 -13.09 17.48
CA GLY A 48 4.76 -11.85 18.25
C GLY A 48 3.67 -11.85 19.31
N VAL A 49 3.06 -13.01 19.60
CA VAL A 49 2.06 -13.17 20.66
C VAL A 49 2.68 -13.76 21.92
N GLY A 50 2.20 -13.34 23.08
CA GLY A 50 2.66 -13.89 24.36
C GLY A 50 2.39 -15.40 24.49
N LEU A 51 3.25 -16.10 25.22
CA LEU A 51 3.15 -17.57 25.42
C LEU A 51 1.77 -18.02 25.93
N LYS A 52 1.08 -17.17 26.69
CA LYS A 52 -0.28 -17.47 27.24
C LYS A 52 -1.36 -17.54 26.14
N SER A 53 -1.22 -16.79 25.06
CA SER A 53 -2.19 -16.76 23.94
C SER A 53 -1.92 -17.83 22.88
N LEU A 54 -0.74 -18.42 22.90
CA LEU A 54 -0.29 -19.38 21.88
C LEU A 54 -1.20 -20.61 21.74
N PRO A 55 -1.63 -21.31 22.84
CA PRO A 55 -2.52 -22.46 22.72
C PRO A 55 -3.87 -22.09 22.07
N GLY A 56 -4.46 -20.96 22.48
CA GLY A 56 -5.72 -20.49 21.90
C GLY A 56 -5.60 -20.15 20.41
N ASN A 57 -4.48 -19.58 20.00
CA ASN A 57 -4.22 -19.25 18.59
C ASN A 57 -4.00 -20.52 17.74
N ILE A 58 -3.35 -21.55 18.29
CA ILE A 58 -3.20 -22.84 17.61
C ILE A 58 -4.58 -23.50 17.41
N ILE A 59 -5.43 -23.52 18.44
CA ILE A 59 -6.79 -24.05 18.32
C ILE A 59 -7.58 -23.29 17.24
N ARG A 60 -7.47 -21.95 17.19
CA ARG A 60 -8.12 -21.16 16.15
C ARG A 60 -7.62 -21.52 14.75
N LEU A 61 -6.31 -21.73 14.58
CA LEU A 61 -5.74 -22.15 13.29
C LEU A 61 -6.22 -23.54 12.87
N VAL A 62 -6.30 -24.49 13.79
CA VAL A 62 -6.84 -25.84 13.52
C VAL A 62 -8.31 -25.77 13.12
N ARG A 63 -9.13 -25.01 13.87
CA ARG A 63 -10.53 -24.77 13.49
C ARG A 63 -10.63 -24.08 12.12
N GLY A 64 -9.76 -23.09 11.85
CA GLY A 64 -9.66 -22.41 10.57
C GLY A 64 -9.32 -23.36 9.42
N PHE A 65 -8.43 -24.34 9.64
CA PHE A 65 -8.12 -25.36 8.64
C PHE A 65 -9.35 -26.22 8.28
N PHE A 66 -10.10 -26.69 9.26
CA PHE A 66 -11.33 -27.48 8.98
C PHE A 66 -12.42 -26.64 8.33
N ALA A 67 -12.60 -25.37 8.76
CA ALA A 67 -13.50 -24.44 8.11
C ALA A 67 -13.09 -24.18 6.66
N SER A 68 -11.78 -23.99 6.40
CA SER A 68 -11.24 -23.84 5.05
C SER A 68 -11.52 -25.05 4.17
N ARG A 69 -11.33 -26.27 4.69
CA ARG A 69 -11.64 -27.50 3.93
C ARG A 69 -13.09 -27.56 3.50
N ARG A 70 -14.02 -27.17 4.39
CA ARG A 70 -15.45 -27.12 4.07
C ARG A 70 -15.73 -26.09 2.98
N ILE A 71 -15.19 -24.87 3.11
CA ILE A 71 -15.36 -23.80 2.12
C ILE A 71 -14.81 -24.22 0.75
N LEU A 72 -13.61 -24.81 0.72
CA LEU A 72 -12.98 -25.27 -0.51
C LEU A 72 -13.75 -26.43 -1.16
N HIS A 73 -14.36 -27.31 -0.36
CA HIS A 73 -15.21 -28.39 -0.88
C HIS A 73 -16.52 -27.85 -1.47
N GLU A 74 -17.14 -26.87 -0.81
CA GLU A 74 -18.40 -26.25 -1.27
C GLU A 74 -18.19 -25.41 -2.53
N PHE A 75 -17.12 -24.60 -2.60
CA PHE A 75 -16.84 -23.68 -3.69
C PHE A 75 -16.08 -24.33 -4.85
N ASN A 76 -15.26 -25.36 -4.58
CA ASN A 76 -14.45 -26.10 -5.54
C ASN A 76 -13.62 -25.18 -6.47
N PRO A 77 -12.70 -24.33 -5.95
CA PRO A 77 -11.96 -23.38 -6.76
C PRO A 77 -10.97 -24.06 -7.72
N ASP A 78 -10.80 -23.50 -8.92
CA ASP A 78 -9.78 -23.91 -9.89
C ASP A 78 -8.40 -23.35 -9.50
N VAL A 79 -8.36 -22.16 -8.89
CA VAL A 79 -7.13 -21.48 -8.45
C VAL A 79 -7.38 -20.67 -7.17
N MET A 80 -6.34 -20.49 -6.38
CA MET A 80 -6.36 -19.63 -5.19
C MET A 80 -5.38 -18.47 -5.34
N PHE A 81 -5.78 -17.29 -4.85
CA PHE A 81 -4.96 -16.08 -4.82
C PHE A 81 -4.74 -15.59 -3.39
N PHE A 82 -3.49 -15.35 -3.03
CA PHE A 82 -3.11 -14.86 -1.72
C PHE A 82 -2.28 -13.58 -1.81
N THR A 83 -2.60 -12.61 -0.95
CA THR A 83 -1.82 -11.35 -0.80
C THR A 83 -1.19 -11.23 0.58
N GLY A 84 -1.19 -12.30 1.36
CA GLY A 84 -0.64 -12.37 2.70
C GLY A 84 -1.69 -12.46 3.81
N GLY A 85 -1.22 -12.25 5.03
CA GLY A 85 -2.03 -12.39 6.23
C GLY A 85 -2.01 -13.80 6.83
N TYR A 86 -2.19 -13.87 8.15
CA TYR A 86 -2.21 -15.15 8.87
C TYR A 86 -3.44 -16.03 8.54
N VAL A 87 -4.51 -15.41 8.03
CA VAL A 87 -5.73 -16.08 7.55
C VAL A 87 -5.46 -16.98 6.35
N ALA A 88 -4.53 -16.60 5.49
CA ALA A 88 -4.20 -17.32 4.27
C ALA A 88 -3.55 -18.70 4.55
N VAL A 89 -2.84 -18.86 5.67
CA VAL A 89 -2.09 -20.09 5.96
C VAL A 89 -2.99 -21.32 6.10
N PRO A 90 -4.05 -21.33 6.93
CA PRO A 90 -4.95 -22.49 7.02
C PRO A 90 -5.66 -22.81 5.70
N ILE A 91 -5.99 -21.79 4.88
CA ILE A 91 -6.61 -22.00 3.56
C ILE A 91 -5.62 -22.66 2.59
N ALA A 92 -4.39 -22.17 2.52
CA ALA A 92 -3.35 -22.72 1.66
C ALA A 92 -3.01 -24.18 2.03
N MET A 93 -2.95 -24.47 3.34
CA MET A 93 -2.74 -25.86 3.82
C MET A 93 -3.91 -26.79 3.48
N ALA A 94 -5.15 -26.33 3.62
CA ALA A 94 -6.35 -27.09 3.30
C ALA A 94 -6.48 -27.35 1.80
N GLY A 95 -6.11 -26.38 0.98
CA GLY A 95 -6.19 -26.39 -0.48
C GLY A 95 -4.88 -26.73 -1.19
N LYS A 96 -3.93 -27.42 -0.57
CA LYS A 96 -2.58 -27.71 -1.14
C LYS A 96 -2.57 -28.38 -2.53
N ARG A 97 -3.69 -28.89 -2.99
CA ARG A 97 -3.87 -29.50 -4.31
C ARG A 97 -4.46 -28.55 -5.35
N VAL A 98 -4.92 -27.38 -4.92
CA VAL A 98 -5.44 -26.33 -5.78
C VAL A 98 -4.28 -25.42 -6.15
N PRO A 99 -4.08 -25.08 -7.43
CA PRO A 99 -3.04 -24.15 -7.85
C PRO A 99 -3.11 -22.81 -7.12
N MET A 100 -1.96 -22.23 -6.82
CA MET A 100 -1.87 -21.02 -5.99
C MET A 100 -1.00 -19.96 -6.62
N VAL A 101 -1.51 -18.75 -6.73
CA VAL A 101 -0.73 -17.53 -6.95
C VAL A 101 -0.58 -16.78 -5.64
N LEU A 102 0.65 -16.48 -5.26
CA LEU A 102 0.97 -15.63 -4.12
C LEU A 102 1.47 -14.28 -4.64
N TYR A 103 0.87 -13.19 -4.17
CA TYR A 103 1.41 -11.84 -4.40
C TYR A 103 2.15 -11.32 -3.17
N VAL A 104 3.35 -10.80 -3.38
CA VAL A 104 4.24 -10.25 -2.35
C VAL A 104 4.37 -8.74 -2.54
N PRO A 105 3.68 -7.92 -1.73
CA PRO A 105 3.61 -6.47 -1.92
C PRO A 105 4.88 -5.72 -1.53
N ASP A 106 5.52 -6.12 -0.43
CA ASP A 106 6.76 -5.50 0.05
C ASP A 106 7.98 -6.15 -0.60
N ILE A 107 9.09 -5.44 -0.65
CA ILE A 107 10.36 -5.99 -1.18
C ILE A 107 10.81 -7.21 -0.38
N GLU A 108 10.86 -7.09 0.96
CA GLU A 108 11.11 -8.24 1.83
C GLU A 108 9.78 -8.88 2.26
N PRO A 109 9.56 -10.18 1.96
CA PRO A 109 8.35 -10.88 2.35
C PRO A 109 8.27 -11.07 3.86
N ALA A 110 7.11 -10.77 4.46
CA ALA A 110 6.80 -11.09 5.83
C ALA A 110 6.77 -12.62 6.06
N LEU A 111 6.90 -13.06 7.33
CA LEU A 111 6.97 -14.49 7.68
C LEU A 111 5.79 -15.32 7.14
N ALA A 112 4.59 -14.77 7.20
CA ALA A 112 3.41 -15.44 6.63
C ALA A 112 3.55 -15.66 5.11
N LEU A 113 4.06 -14.67 4.38
CA LEU A 113 4.32 -14.77 2.94
C LEU A 113 5.42 -15.79 2.63
N LYS A 114 6.51 -15.82 3.44
CA LYS A 114 7.55 -16.86 3.33
C LYS A 114 7.01 -18.27 3.55
N THR A 115 6.02 -18.41 4.42
CA THR A 115 5.33 -19.70 4.66
C THR A 115 4.44 -20.06 3.47
N LEU A 116 3.63 -19.13 2.97
CA LEU A 116 2.75 -19.32 1.82
C LEU A 116 3.52 -19.63 0.54
N ALA A 117 4.69 -19.02 0.34
CA ALA A 117 5.56 -19.27 -0.81
C ALA A 117 5.97 -20.75 -0.99
N ARG A 118 5.89 -21.57 0.07
CA ARG A 118 6.16 -23.01 -0.03
C ARG A 118 5.04 -23.78 -0.76
N PHE A 119 3.84 -23.22 -0.75
CA PHE A 119 2.65 -23.82 -1.37
C PHE A 119 2.33 -23.21 -2.74
N ALA A 120 2.85 -22.01 -3.02
CA ALA A 120 2.52 -21.28 -4.23
C ALA A 120 3.21 -21.87 -5.47
N ASP A 121 2.46 -22.03 -6.57
CA ASP A 121 2.94 -22.42 -7.88
C ASP A 121 3.58 -21.23 -8.60
N LYS A 122 3.00 -20.04 -8.45
CA LYS A 122 3.55 -18.76 -8.92
C LYS A 122 3.60 -17.74 -7.79
N ILE A 123 4.67 -16.94 -7.79
CA ILE A 123 4.89 -15.89 -6.79
C ILE A 123 5.09 -14.58 -7.54
N ALA A 124 4.06 -13.75 -7.56
CA ALA A 124 4.11 -12.41 -8.13
C ALA A 124 4.79 -11.46 -7.14
N VAL A 125 5.76 -10.70 -7.60
CA VAL A 125 6.55 -9.77 -6.76
C VAL A 125 6.55 -8.36 -7.34
N THR A 126 6.67 -7.39 -6.45
CA THR A 126 6.62 -5.97 -6.78
C THR A 126 7.92 -5.49 -7.46
N SER A 127 9.08 -6.04 -7.07
CA SER A 127 10.40 -5.62 -7.57
C SER A 127 11.31 -6.82 -7.79
N PRO A 128 12.30 -6.72 -8.72
CA PRO A 128 13.36 -7.72 -8.86
C PRO A 128 14.14 -7.95 -7.57
N ASP A 129 14.27 -6.93 -6.72
CA ASP A 129 14.96 -7.01 -5.43
C ASP A 129 14.33 -8.03 -4.48
N SER A 130 13.08 -8.40 -4.70
CA SER A 130 12.40 -9.44 -3.93
C SER A 130 12.90 -10.84 -4.23
N PHE A 131 13.54 -11.08 -5.39
CA PHE A 131 13.98 -12.40 -5.82
C PHE A 131 14.95 -13.05 -4.83
N ARG A 132 15.84 -12.27 -4.23
CA ARG A 132 16.84 -12.75 -3.25
C ARG A 132 16.25 -13.41 -2.01
N TYR A 133 14.96 -13.23 -1.74
CA TYR A 133 14.30 -13.81 -0.56
C TYR A 133 13.65 -15.17 -0.83
N PHE A 134 13.68 -15.65 -2.07
CA PHE A 134 13.03 -16.89 -2.48
C PHE A 134 14.04 -17.89 -3.05
N LYS A 135 13.81 -19.18 -2.76
CA LYS A 135 14.72 -20.27 -3.18
C LYS A 135 14.45 -20.77 -4.61
N HIS A 136 13.25 -20.52 -5.13
CA HIS A 136 12.77 -21.04 -6.41
C HIS A 136 12.50 -19.89 -7.38
N PRO A 137 13.51 -19.38 -8.10
CA PRO A 137 13.36 -18.27 -9.03
C PRO A 137 12.44 -18.60 -10.23
N ASP A 138 12.31 -19.88 -10.58
CA ASP A 138 11.41 -20.42 -11.61
C ASP A 138 9.93 -20.15 -11.35
N ARG A 139 9.54 -19.94 -10.09
CA ARG A 139 8.17 -19.59 -9.69
C ARG A 139 7.91 -18.10 -9.60
N LEU A 140 8.96 -17.27 -9.69
CA LEU A 140 8.85 -15.82 -9.51
C LEU A 140 8.41 -15.13 -10.80
N VAL A 141 7.45 -14.24 -10.67
CA VAL A 141 6.99 -13.38 -11.76
C VAL A 141 7.08 -11.92 -11.30
N LEU A 142 7.84 -11.11 -12.02
CA LEU A 142 7.92 -9.67 -11.76
C LEU A 142 6.70 -8.97 -12.35
N THR A 143 5.71 -8.68 -11.51
CA THR A 143 4.48 -8.00 -11.95
C THR A 143 4.43 -6.52 -11.60
N GLY A 144 5.11 -6.10 -10.53
CA GLY A 144 4.95 -4.79 -9.96
C GLY A 144 3.87 -4.76 -8.87
N TYR A 145 3.55 -3.55 -8.38
CA TYR A 145 2.49 -3.35 -7.41
C TYR A 145 1.16 -3.04 -8.12
N PRO A 146 0.13 -3.88 -7.97
CA PRO A 146 -1.17 -3.65 -8.61
C PRO A 146 -1.88 -2.46 -7.96
N THR A 147 -1.95 -1.37 -8.72
CA THR A 147 -2.66 -0.15 -8.34
C THR A 147 -4.12 -0.22 -8.76
N ARG A 148 -4.98 0.50 -8.05
CA ARG A 148 -6.39 0.62 -8.41
C ARG A 148 -6.53 1.34 -9.76
N PRO A 149 -7.31 0.82 -10.72
CA PRO A 149 -7.47 1.43 -12.05
C PRO A 149 -7.99 2.88 -12.00
N GLU A 150 -8.77 3.22 -10.97
CA GLU A 150 -9.31 4.57 -10.78
C GLU A 150 -8.22 5.62 -10.56
N LEU A 151 -7.06 5.22 -10.04
CA LEU A 151 -5.95 6.14 -9.81
C LEU A 151 -5.40 6.70 -11.14
N ALA A 152 -5.28 5.85 -12.17
CA ALA A 152 -4.74 6.23 -13.47
C ALA A 152 -5.60 7.26 -14.24
N LYS A 153 -6.85 7.47 -13.82
CA LYS A 153 -7.76 8.45 -14.44
C LYS A 153 -7.46 9.90 -14.04
N TRP A 154 -6.72 10.09 -12.95
CA TRP A 154 -6.44 11.42 -12.45
C TRP A 154 -5.27 12.09 -13.18
N THR A 155 -5.49 13.31 -13.59
CA THR A 155 -4.44 14.20 -14.10
C THR A 155 -4.09 15.27 -13.07
N ARG A 156 -2.91 15.88 -13.20
CA ARG A 156 -2.48 16.96 -12.31
C ARG A 156 -3.52 18.09 -12.21
N SER A 157 -4.01 18.58 -13.34
CA SER A 157 -4.97 19.70 -13.38
C SER A 157 -6.34 19.29 -12.81
N ALA A 158 -6.81 18.05 -13.08
CA ALA A 158 -8.04 17.55 -12.50
C ALA A 158 -7.93 17.43 -10.97
N GLY A 159 -6.81 16.87 -10.48
CA GLY A 159 -6.54 16.75 -9.04
C GLY A 159 -6.49 18.11 -8.34
N ARG A 160 -5.78 19.09 -8.92
CA ARG A 160 -5.71 20.45 -8.36
C ARG A 160 -7.08 21.12 -8.29
N ARG A 161 -7.87 21.05 -9.35
CA ARG A 161 -9.23 21.61 -9.34
C ARG A 161 -10.12 20.95 -8.29
N THR A 162 -10.08 19.62 -8.20
CA THR A 162 -10.90 18.88 -7.23
C THR A 162 -10.58 19.23 -5.79
N LEU A 163 -9.30 19.48 -5.48
CA LEU A 163 -8.84 19.81 -4.13
C LEU A 163 -8.76 21.32 -3.86
N GLY A 164 -9.15 22.17 -4.80
CA GLY A 164 -9.13 23.63 -4.63
C GLY A 164 -7.71 24.22 -4.56
N LEU A 165 -6.74 23.59 -5.24
CA LEU A 165 -5.33 23.99 -5.21
C LEU A 165 -5.00 25.00 -6.32
N SER A 166 -4.14 25.99 -6.00
CA SER A 166 -3.60 26.93 -6.99
C SER A 166 -2.65 26.25 -7.98
N GLU A 167 -2.61 26.73 -9.21
CA GLU A 167 -1.65 26.25 -10.23
C GLU A 167 -0.23 26.81 -10.00
N ASP A 168 -0.09 27.98 -9.33
CA ASP A 168 1.16 28.74 -9.23
C ASP A 168 2.13 28.21 -8.16
N LEU A 169 1.64 27.44 -7.18
CA LEU A 169 2.45 26.95 -6.08
C LEU A 169 2.68 25.45 -6.17
N PRO A 170 3.87 24.97 -5.76
CA PRO A 170 4.10 23.55 -5.59
C PRO A 170 3.16 22.94 -4.55
N VAL A 171 2.79 21.67 -4.75
CA VAL A 171 1.94 20.91 -3.85
C VAL A 171 2.77 19.86 -3.10
N LEU A 172 2.80 19.98 -1.79
CA LEU A 172 3.33 18.98 -0.89
C LEU A 172 2.18 18.10 -0.36
N LEU A 173 2.18 16.82 -0.75
CA LEU A 173 1.26 15.83 -0.19
C LEU A 173 1.89 15.21 1.07
N VAL A 174 1.14 15.17 2.16
CA VAL A 174 1.59 14.59 3.43
C VAL A 174 0.58 13.56 3.93
N PHE A 175 1.03 12.33 4.19
CA PHE A 175 0.18 11.33 4.83
C PHE A 175 0.97 10.19 5.47
N GLY A 176 0.38 9.59 6.50
CA GLY A 176 0.99 8.50 7.27
C GLY A 176 0.50 7.09 6.91
N GLY A 177 -0.36 6.96 5.89
CA GLY A 177 -1.11 5.73 5.62
C GLY A 177 -2.48 5.72 6.31
N SER A 178 -3.23 4.61 6.23
CA SER A 178 -4.63 4.52 6.67
C SER A 178 -4.91 4.87 8.13
N LYS A 179 -3.93 4.67 9.02
CA LYS A 179 -4.05 5.00 10.45
C LYS A 179 -3.44 6.37 10.81
N GLY A 180 -2.87 7.07 9.82
CA GLY A 180 -2.06 8.26 10.06
C GLY A 180 -0.65 7.94 10.57
N ALA A 181 0.15 8.99 10.82
CA ALA A 181 1.49 8.89 11.40
C ALA A 181 1.76 10.12 12.28
N ARG A 182 1.64 9.94 13.58
CA ARG A 182 1.73 11.04 14.56
C ARG A 182 3.01 11.87 14.39
N SER A 183 4.18 11.25 14.26
CA SER A 183 5.45 11.97 14.10
C SER A 183 5.50 12.81 12.82
N ILE A 184 4.93 12.32 11.71
CA ILE A 184 4.82 13.08 10.45
C ILE A 184 3.86 14.27 10.67
N ASN A 185 2.69 14.03 11.27
CA ASN A 185 1.72 15.08 11.54
C ASN A 185 2.33 16.17 12.46
N GLU A 186 3.03 15.77 13.52
CA GLU A 186 3.71 16.69 14.44
C GLU A 186 4.81 17.51 13.77
N ALA A 187 5.62 16.89 12.93
CA ALA A 187 6.68 17.56 12.20
C ALA A 187 6.11 18.62 11.25
N VAL A 188 5.01 18.31 10.55
CA VAL A 188 4.34 19.29 9.67
C VAL A 188 3.72 20.41 10.48
N LEU A 189 2.96 20.11 11.53
CA LEU A 189 2.28 21.13 12.36
C LEU A 189 3.28 22.09 13.03
N GLY A 190 4.41 21.57 13.50
CA GLY A 190 5.47 22.37 14.13
C GLY A 190 6.21 23.31 13.16
N ASN A 191 6.21 22.97 11.87
CA ASN A 191 6.91 23.75 10.84
C ASN A 191 5.95 24.43 9.84
N LEU A 192 4.65 24.40 10.12
CA LEU A 192 3.59 24.77 9.19
C LEU A 192 3.73 26.21 8.63
N PRO A 193 3.98 27.27 9.46
CA PRO A 193 4.11 28.62 8.94
C PRO A 193 5.21 28.75 7.89
N THR A 194 6.37 28.16 8.14
CA THR A 194 7.52 28.22 7.22
C THR A 194 7.29 27.42 5.94
N LEU A 195 6.64 26.26 6.04
CA LEU A 195 6.29 25.46 4.86
C LEU A 195 5.28 26.18 3.97
N LEU A 196 4.25 26.80 4.56
CA LEU A 196 3.19 27.52 3.83
C LEU A 196 3.66 28.82 3.14
N GLU A 197 4.86 29.32 3.45
CA GLU A 197 5.46 30.41 2.68
C GLU A 197 5.78 30.02 1.23
N ARG A 198 6.08 28.73 1.00
CA ARG A 198 6.64 28.22 -0.25
C ARG A 198 5.76 27.22 -0.99
N VAL A 199 4.89 26.51 -0.29
CA VAL A 199 4.08 25.42 -0.84
C VAL A 199 2.63 25.51 -0.36
N GLN A 200 1.75 24.88 -1.10
CA GLN A 200 0.45 24.47 -0.58
C GLN A 200 0.54 22.99 -0.15
N ILE A 201 -0.14 22.66 0.93
CA ILE A 201 -0.04 21.34 1.57
C ILE A 201 -1.40 20.65 1.51
N VAL A 202 -1.43 19.44 0.97
CA VAL A 202 -2.53 18.49 1.15
C VAL A 202 -2.12 17.53 2.26
N HIS A 203 -2.76 17.65 3.43
CA HIS A 203 -2.40 16.88 4.63
C HIS A 203 -3.52 15.90 5.00
N ILE A 204 -3.24 14.60 4.88
CA ILE A 204 -4.14 13.51 5.27
C ILE A 204 -3.64 12.95 6.60
N SER A 205 -4.25 13.40 7.70
CA SER A 205 -3.76 13.16 9.06
C SER A 205 -3.99 11.75 9.59
N GLY A 206 -4.99 11.04 9.06
CA GLY A 206 -5.58 9.86 9.69
C GLY A 206 -6.57 10.26 10.78
N GLU A 207 -7.55 9.39 11.05
CA GLU A 207 -8.66 9.64 12.00
C GLU A 207 -8.17 9.97 13.43
N LEU A 208 -7.08 9.33 13.86
CA LEU A 208 -6.60 9.47 15.24
C LEU A 208 -6.07 10.88 15.56
N ASP A 209 -5.41 11.53 14.62
CA ASP A 209 -4.81 12.85 14.81
C ASP A 209 -5.67 13.96 14.18
N TRP A 210 -6.81 13.61 13.55
CA TRP A 210 -7.69 14.55 12.88
C TRP A 210 -8.12 15.74 13.77
N PRO A 211 -8.61 15.54 15.01
CA PRO A 211 -9.07 16.66 15.83
C PRO A 211 -7.99 17.72 16.07
N ARG A 212 -6.73 17.28 16.18
CA ARG A 212 -5.58 18.16 16.40
C ARG A 212 -5.20 18.91 15.12
N VAL A 213 -5.18 18.21 14.00
CA VAL A 213 -4.80 18.80 12.69
C VAL A 213 -5.88 19.79 12.24
N GLU A 214 -7.15 19.46 12.41
CA GLU A 214 -8.28 20.34 12.13
C GLU A 214 -8.26 21.60 12.99
N ALA A 215 -8.02 21.47 14.30
CA ALA A 215 -7.91 22.61 15.20
C ALA A 215 -6.78 23.55 14.74
N ARG A 216 -5.60 23.01 14.42
CA ARG A 216 -4.48 23.82 13.93
C ARG A 216 -4.76 24.50 12.59
N ALA A 217 -5.50 23.85 11.70
CA ALA A 217 -5.90 24.45 10.43
C ALA A 217 -6.80 25.67 10.61
N LYS A 218 -7.71 25.63 11.59
CA LYS A 218 -8.60 26.75 11.92
C LYS A 218 -7.88 27.99 12.50
N GLU A 219 -6.67 27.80 13.06
CA GLU A 219 -5.84 28.90 13.57
C GLU A 219 -5.08 29.65 12.49
N ILE A 220 -4.97 29.07 11.28
CA ILE A 220 -4.25 29.70 10.17
C ILE A 220 -5.15 30.72 9.51
N THR A 221 -4.64 31.93 9.36
CA THR A 221 -5.39 33.07 8.79
C THR A 221 -4.67 33.68 7.58
N GLY A 222 -5.34 34.56 6.88
CA GLY A 222 -4.78 35.27 5.73
C GLY A 222 -4.52 34.38 4.53
N VAL A 223 -3.51 34.71 3.74
CA VAL A 223 -3.17 33.99 2.50
C VAL A 223 -2.76 32.54 2.75
N GLN A 224 -2.20 32.24 3.92
CA GLN A 224 -1.76 30.88 4.25
C GLN A 224 -2.93 29.93 4.49
N SER A 225 -4.12 30.41 4.88
CA SER A 225 -5.29 29.56 5.04
C SER A 225 -5.72 28.88 3.72
N ASN A 226 -5.50 29.53 2.60
CA ASN A 226 -5.79 29.00 1.26
C ASN A 226 -4.71 28.02 0.75
N ARG A 227 -3.66 27.78 1.53
CA ARG A 227 -2.55 26.89 1.17
C ARG A 227 -2.50 25.62 2.00
N TYR A 228 -3.39 25.47 2.99
CA TYR A 228 -3.40 24.29 3.88
C TYR A 228 -4.73 23.55 3.79
N HIS A 229 -4.73 22.44 3.07
CA HIS A 229 -5.89 21.61 2.82
C HIS A 229 -5.76 20.34 3.65
N VAL A 230 -6.68 20.13 4.61
CA VAL A 230 -6.60 19.05 5.60
C VAL A 230 -7.74 18.07 5.44
N PHE A 231 -7.45 16.80 5.61
CA PHE A 231 -8.41 15.71 5.48
C PHE A 231 -8.13 14.63 6.55
N PRO A 232 -9.16 14.05 7.19
CA PRO A 232 -8.95 12.89 8.06
C PRO A 232 -8.55 11.66 7.24
N TYR A 233 -9.18 11.50 6.07
CA TYR A 233 -8.96 10.42 5.13
C TYR A 233 -9.45 10.83 3.74
N LEU A 234 -8.81 10.30 2.68
CA LEU A 234 -9.28 10.41 1.30
C LEU A 234 -9.56 9.01 0.75
N HIS A 235 -10.71 8.83 0.13
CA HIS A 235 -11.11 7.60 -0.54
C HIS A 235 -10.80 7.67 -2.04
N ASP A 236 -11.77 8.13 -2.80
CA ASP A 236 -11.66 8.23 -4.25
C ASP A 236 -10.78 9.41 -4.68
N GLU A 237 -10.74 10.47 -3.86
CA GLU A 237 -9.92 11.66 -4.07
C GLU A 237 -8.43 11.43 -3.76
N MET A 238 -8.03 10.26 -3.23
CA MET A 238 -6.61 9.94 -3.04
C MET A 238 -5.84 10.00 -4.36
N GLY A 239 -6.46 9.58 -5.46
CA GLY A 239 -5.90 9.72 -6.81
C GLY A 239 -5.70 11.19 -7.22
N ALA A 240 -6.65 12.06 -6.85
CA ALA A 240 -6.53 13.50 -7.07
C ALA A 240 -5.33 14.10 -6.30
N ALA A 241 -5.14 13.70 -5.05
CA ALA A 241 -4.03 14.16 -4.22
C ALA A 241 -2.68 13.71 -4.76
N LEU A 242 -2.55 12.44 -5.15
CA LEU A 242 -1.33 11.90 -5.76
C LEU A 242 -1.00 12.58 -7.09
N ALA A 243 -2.00 12.79 -7.95
CA ALA A 243 -1.82 13.43 -9.26
C ALA A 243 -1.47 14.93 -9.15
N ALA A 244 -2.05 15.64 -8.15
CA ALA A 244 -1.82 17.06 -7.93
C ALA A 244 -0.43 17.38 -7.36
N ALA A 245 0.18 16.41 -6.64
CA ALA A 245 1.38 16.62 -5.84
C ALA A 245 2.66 16.76 -6.69
N ASP A 246 3.58 17.58 -6.21
CA ASP A 246 4.94 17.72 -6.74
C ASP A 246 5.95 16.92 -5.92
N LEU A 247 5.66 16.75 -4.64
CA LEU A 247 6.46 16.00 -3.67
C LEU A 247 5.54 15.35 -2.65
N VAL A 248 5.86 14.14 -2.20
CA VAL A 248 5.14 13.48 -1.12
C VAL A 248 6.04 13.22 0.08
N ILE A 249 5.52 13.42 1.29
CA ILE A 249 6.11 12.95 2.54
C ILE A 249 5.19 11.89 3.12
N SER A 250 5.71 10.68 3.32
CA SER A 250 4.89 9.58 3.83
C SER A 250 5.70 8.48 4.50
N ARG A 251 4.98 7.53 5.11
CA ARG A 251 5.55 6.22 5.44
C ARG A 251 5.87 5.43 4.17
N ALA A 252 6.87 4.53 4.24
CA ALA A 252 7.30 3.70 3.12
C ALA A 252 6.54 2.35 3.07
N GLY A 253 5.20 2.39 3.09
CA GLY A 253 4.38 1.20 2.90
C GLY A 253 4.48 0.64 1.48
N ALA A 254 4.02 -0.59 1.29
CA ALA A 254 4.10 -1.27 -0.01
C ALA A 254 3.43 -0.49 -1.16
N SER A 255 2.35 0.26 -0.89
CA SER A 255 1.66 1.07 -1.91
C SER A 255 2.55 2.16 -2.53
N ALA A 256 3.56 2.64 -1.79
CA ALA A 256 4.54 3.59 -2.31
C ALA A 256 5.33 3.03 -3.51
N LEU A 257 5.48 1.70 -3.59
CA LEU A 257 6.19 1.01 -4.68
C LEU A 257 5.38 0.96 -6.00
N GLY A 258 4.11 1.34 -5.98
CA GLY A 258 3.26 1.37 -7.18
C GLY A 258 2.54 2.68 -7.39
N GLU A 259 1.94 3.25 -6.34
CA GLU A 259 1.17 4.49 -6.45
C GLU A 259 2.06 5.69 -6.81
N TYR A 260 3.26 5.83 -6.22
CA TYR A 260 4.17 6.92 -6.58
C TYR A 260 4.78 6.74 -7.98
N PRO A 261 5.24 5.55 -8.37
CA PRO A 261 5.63 5.28 -9.77
C PRO A 261 4.56 5.62 -10.79
N LEU A 262 3.30 5.28 -10.53
CA LEU A 262 2.17 5.55 -11.43
C LEU A 262 2.07 7.05 -11.78
N PHE A 263 2.29 7.93 -10.81
CA PHE A 263 2.24 9.39 -11.00
C PHE A 263 3.62 10.02 -11.24
N GLY A 264 4.69 9.24 -11.23
CA GLY A 264 6.05 9.79 -11.26
C GLY A 264 6.29 10.76 -10.09
N LEU A 265 5.76 10.46 -8.89
CA LEU A 265 5.75 11.37 -7.75
C LEU A 265 7.01 11.19 -6.88
N PRO A 266 7.95 12.16 -6.86
CA PRO A 266 9.10 12.15 -5.98
C PRO A 266 8.70 12.06 -4.51
N ALA A 267 9.46 11.33 -3.70
CA ALA A 267 9.07 11.06 -2.33
C ALA A 267 10.18 11.36 -1.31
N VAL A 268 9.77 11.87 -0.17
CA VAL A 268 10.52 11.84 1.09
C VAL A 268 9.89 10.76 1.97
N LEU A 269 10.58 9.66 2.15
CA LEU A 269 10.08 8.50 2.85
C LEU A 269 10.58 8.47 4.28
N VAL A 270 9.64 8.27 5.20
CA VAL A 270 9.90 8.23 6.65
C VAL A 270 9.47 6.85 7.16
N PRO A 271 10.34 5.83 7.12
CA PRO A 271 9.98 4.49 7.58
C PRO A 271 9.57 4.49 9.05
N TYR A 272 8.54 3.70 9.40
CA TYR A 272 8.08 3.58 10.78
C TYR A 272 9.11 2.83 11.64
N PRO A 273 9.62 3.41 12.74
CA PRO A 273 10.78 2.88 13.46
C PRO A 273 10.54 1.53 14.14
N TYR A 274 9.30 1.20 14.54
CA TYR A 274 8.98 -0.04 15.26
C TYR A 274 8.57 -1.23 14.36
N ALA A 275 8.06 -0.96 13.15
CA ALA A 275 7.85 -1.96 12.11
C ALA A 275 8.75 -1.69 10.91
N TRP A 276 9.89 -1.07 11.18
CA TRP A 276 10.77 -0.38 10.24
C TRP A 276 11.36 -1.27 9.16
N ARG A 277 11.59 -2.55 9.46
CA ARG A 277 12.35 -3.43 8.56
C ARG A 277 11.77 -3.46 7.15
N TYR A 278 10.49 -3.74 7.00
CA TYR A 278 9.86 -3.82 5.67
C TYR A 278 9.78 -2.45 5.02
N GLN A 279 9.37 -1.43 5.77
CA GLN A 279 9.28 -0.07 5.26
C GLN A 279 10.65 0.50 4.91
N LYS A 280 11.68 0.19 5.72
CA LYS A 280 13.03 0.62 5.42
C LYS A 280 13.54 0.00 4.11
N VAL A 281 13.32 -1.28 3.89
CA VAL A 281 13.73 -1.95 2.64
C VAL A 281 12.99 -1.38 1.43
N ASN A 282 11.70 -1.09 1.55
CA ASN A 282 10.93 -0.41 0.50
C ASN A 282 11.51 0.98 0.20
N ALA A 283 11.81 1.77 1.24
CA ALA A 283 12.42 3.10 1.09
C ALA A 283 13.81 3.01 0.45
N ASP A 284 14.67 2.12 0.94
CA ASP A 284 16.03 1.90 0.41
C ASP A 284 15.99 1.59 -1.10
N THR A 285 15.03 0.77 -1.55
CA THR A 285 14.86 0.45 -2.97
C THR A 285 14.56 1.71 -3.80
N LEU A 286 13.61 2.54 -3.38
CA LEU A 286 13.28 3.78 -4.11
C LEU A 286 14.40 4.82 -4.06
N VAL A 287 15.15 4.89 -2.95
CA VAL A 287 16.31 5.76 -2.80
C VAL A 287 17.45 5.33 -3.73
N GLN A 288 17.76 4.03 -3.78
CA GLN A 288 18.79 3.48 -4.68
C GLN A 288 18.49 3.73 -6.15
N GLN A 289 17.21 3.78 -6.52
CA GLN A 289 16.77 4.14 -7.87
C GLN A 289 16.80 5.66 -8.15
N GLY A 290 17.16 6.48 -7.16
CA GLY A 290 17.16 7.93 -7.27
C GLY A 290 15.75 8.56 -7.32
N ALA A 291 14.73 7.82 -6.89
CA ALA A 291 13.32 8.21 -6.95
C ALA A 291 12.82 8.85 -5.64
N ALA A 292 13.53 8.65 -4.54
CA ALA A 292 13.14 9.13 -3.22
C ALA A 292 14.35 9.56 -2.39
N ILE A 293 14.07 10.27 -1.30
CA ILE A 293 14.99 10.52 -0.18
C ILE A 293 14.39 9.84 1.06
N MET A 294 15.23 9.26 1.92
CA MET A 294 14.80 8.72 3.20
C MET A 294 15.21 9.67 4.34
N LEU A 295 14.24 9.96 5.21
CA LEU A 295 14.48 10.63 6.49
C LEU A 295 14.18 9.69 7.65
N GLU A 296 14.99 9.74 8.67
CA GLU A 296 14.72 9.05 9.94
C GLU A 296 13.60 9.78 10.71
N ASP A 297 12.77 9.02 11.38
CA ASP A 297 11.57 9.52 12.05
C ASP A 297 11.89 10.59 13.11
N ASP A 298 12.96 10.40 13.88
CA ASP A 298 13.45 11.29 14.94
C ASP A 298 14.10 12.58 14.40
N LYS A 299 14.57 12.58 13.16
CA LYS A 299 15.19 13.75 12.51
C LYS A 299 14.18 14.59 11.73
N LEU A 300 12.98 14.05 11.49
CA LEU A 300 11.99 14.65 10.58
C LEU A 300 11.64 16.09 10.97
N SER A 301 11.31 16.35 12.24
CA SER A 301 10.88 17.69 12.69
C SER A 301 11.92 18.76 12.46
N ASN A 302 13.22 18.42 12.54
CA ASN A 302 14.32 19.36 12.36
C ASN A 302 14.75 19.51 10.90
N GLN A 303 14.44 18.55 10.04
CA GLN A 303 14.95 18.51 8.67
C GLN A 303 13.88 18.73 7.60
N ILE A 304 12.60 18.64 7.95
CA ILE A 304 11.49 18.69 7.00
C ILE A 304 11.53 19.97 6.13
N VAL A 305 11.73 21.15 6.75
CA VAL A 305 11.75 22.42 6.01
C VAL A 305 12.94 22.48 5.06
N LEU A 306 14.11 22.06 5.54
CA LEU A 306 15.34 22.05 4.74
C LEU A 306 15.17 21.14 3.52
N VAL A 307 14.72 19.90 3.73
CA VAL A 307 14.59 18.91 2.65
C VAL A 307 13.53 19.31 1.64
N VAL A 308 12.37 19.79 2.09
CA VAL A 308 11.29 20.27 1.19
C VAL A 308 11.77 21.47 0.38
N SER A 309 12.42 22.46 1.03
CA SER A 309 12.93 23.65 0.36
C SER A 309 14.04 23.32 -0.64
N ASP A 310 14.95 22.41 -0.30
CA ASP A 310 16.03 21.97 -1.18
C ASP A 310 15.47 21.27 -2.42
N LEU A 311 14.56 20.33 -2.26
CA LEU A 311 13.99 19.59 -3.39
C LEU A 311 13.16 20.47 -4.32
N LEU A 312 12.28 21.28 -3.76
CA LEU A 312 11.42 22.15 -4.56
C LEU A 312 12.17 23.35 -5.15
N GLY A 313 13.29 23.76 -4.53
CA GLY A 313 14.19 24.78 -5.04
C GLY A 313 15.16 24.32 -6.14
N GLN A 314 15.22 23.00 -6.41
CA GLN A 314 16.08 22.40 -7.44
C GLN A 314 15.27 21.68 -8.52
N PRO A 315 14.69 22.38 -9.50
CA PRO A 315 13.82 21.79 -10.52
C PRO A 315 14.45 20.63 -11.29
N ILE A 316 15.75 20.71 -11.58
CA ILE A 316 16.49 19.66 -12.30
C ILE A 316 16.55 18.38 -11.47
N LYS A 317 16.86 18.48 -10.18
CA LYS A 317 16.90 17.34 -9.25
C LYS A 317 15.53 16.72 -9.09
N LEU A 318 14.49 17.53 -8.90
CA LEU A 318 13.11 17.05 -8.77
C LEU A 318 12.64 16.36 -10.06
N ALA A 319 12.98 16.91 -11.23
CA ALA A 319 12.67 16.28 -12.52
C ALA A 319 13.42 14.94 -12.70
N SER A 320 14.68 14.85 -12.27
CA SER A 320 15.43 13.58 -12.27
C SER A 320 14.78 12.53 -11.39
N MET A 321 14.35 12.90 -10.18
CA MET A 321 13.62 12.01 -9.26
C MET A 321 12.28 11.56 -9.86
N ARG A 322 11.55 12.46 -10.51
CA ARG A 322 10.30 12.16 -11.21
C ARG A 322 10.51 11.13 -12.32
N ASN A 323 11.51 11.34 -13.15
CA ASN A 323 11.86 10.39 -14.22
C ASN A 323 12.30 9.05 -13.67
N ALA A 324 13.07 9.03 -12.58
CA ALA A 324 13.46 7.81 -11.89
C ALA A 324 12.23 7.04 -11.36
N MET A 325 11.29 7.75 -10.75
CA MET A 325 10.05 7.16 -10.24
C MET A 325 9.18 6.59 -11.37
N GLN A 326 9.02 7.32 -12.49
CA GLN A 326 8.25 6.86 -13.66
C GLN A 326 8.81 5.58 -14.27
N ARG A 327 10.15 5.40 -14.31
CA ARG A 327 10.76 4.16 -14.82
C ARG A 327 10.40 2.93 -14.00
N LEU A 328 9.98 3.08 -12.76
CA LEU A 328 9.54 1.99 -11.89
C LEU A 328 8.05 1.64 -12.08
N SER A 329 7.32 2.44 -12.85
CA SER A 329 5.89 2.25 -13.06
C SER A 329 5.60 0.94 -13.83
N ARG A 330 4.63 0.19 -13.31
CA ARG A 330 4.10 -1.03 -13.92
C ARG A 330 2.57 -1.00 -13.88
N PRO A 331 1.95 -0.25 -14.78
CA PRO A 331 0.49 -0.04 -14.76
C PRO A 331 -0.28 -1.34 -14.98
N GLU A 332 0.32 -2.32 -15.69
CA GLU A 332 -0.29 -3.61 -16.00
C GLU A 332 -0.14 -4.65 -14.87
N ALA A 333 0.37 -4.29 -13.70
CA ALA A 333 0.63 -5.22 -12.61
C ALA A 333 -0.60 -6.06 -12.21
N ALA A 334 -1.78 -5.46 -12.19
CA ALA A 334 -3.02 -6.15 -11.84
C ALA A 334 -3.43 -7.17 -12.90
N SER A 335 -3.36 -6.80 -14.19
CA SER A 335 -3.68 -7.69 -15.32
C SER A 335 -2.64 -8.80 -15.46
N GLU A 336 -1.36 -8.54 -15.23
CA GLU A 336 -0.32 -9.57 -15.22
C GLU A 336 -0.57 -10.63 -14.14
N ILE A 337 -0.97 -10.23 -12.93
CA ILE A 337 -1.34 -11.18 -11.86
C ILE A 337 -2.59 -11.96 -12.25
N ALA A 338 -3.62 -11.31 -12.82
CA ALA A 338 -4.82 -11.98 -13.29
C ALA A 338 -4.50 -13.03 -14.38
N ASN A 339 -3.58 -12.72 -15.29
CA ASN A 339 -3.12 -13.65 -16.33
C ASN A 339 -2.43 -14.88 -15.74
N GLN A 340 -1.64 -14.73 -14.65
CA GLN A 340 -1.07 -15.89 -13.95
C GLN A 340 -2.15 -16.79 -13.34
N LEU A 341 -3.23 -16.22 -12.82
CA LEU A 341 -4.36 -16.98 -12.29
C LEU A 341 -5.04 -17.78 -13.40
N PHE A 342 -5.37 -17.13 -14.54
CA PHE A 342 -6.01 -17.81 -15.68
C PHE A 342 -5.11 -18.89 -16.30
N ALA A 343 -3.78 -18.66 -16.40
CA ALA A 343 -2.86 -19.64 -16.92
C ALA A 343 -2.87 -20.94 -16.08
N LEU A 344 -2.84 -20.83 -14.75
CA LEU A 344 -2.90 -21.99 -13.85
C LEU A 344 -4.25 -22.72 -13.91
N CYS A 345 -5.35 -22.05 -14.22
CA CYS A 345 -6.65 -22.71 -14.47
C CYS A 345 -6.60 -23.57 -15.73
N GLN A 346 -5.98 -23.07 -16.82
CA GLN A 346 -5.88 -23.79 -18.09
C GLN A 346 -4.96 -25.01 -18.04
N GLU A 347 -3.87 -24.95 -17.26
CA GLU A 347 -2.95 -26.08 -17.09
C GLU A 347 -3.59 -27.29 -16.39
N ARG A 348 -4.74 -27.09 -15.74
CA ARG A 348 -5.47 -28.12 -14.99
C ARG A 348 -6.66 -28.73 -15.79
N SER A 349 -7.14 -28.00 -16.80
CA SER A 349 -8.24 -28.44 -17.67
C SER A 349 -7.73 -29.43 -18.73
#